data_8c267a7660f4d203aa03613248b86ddf
#
_entry.id   8c267a7660f4d203aa03613248b86ddf
#
_cell.length_a   1.000
_cell.length_b   1.000
_cell.length_c   1.000
_cell.angle_alpha   90.00
_cell.angle_beta   90.00
_cell.angle_gamma   90.00
#
_symmetry.space_group_name_H-M   'P 1'
#
loop_
_entity.id
_entity.type
_entity.pdbx_description
1 polymer ?
#
loop_
_entity_poly.entity_id
_entity_poly.type
_entity_poly.pdbx_seq_one_letter_code
_entity_poly.pdbx_strand_id
1 'polypeptide(L)'
;MKGEMENIIKRKIFSYERNERMNNILIGNGFDIEIGGVKECSNAAIIERVHKNIEKKGYKYHIKDITASELKDVIEGIEGVILKDILFGKYNSHCETEEERSNLKRFVDNYDPSQSIGMEDYFLILRLFHKKYGDSEEMIHATAVGLEKLFLDAIFNEGELQKLYMNLSDERKLELQNSLNKFDNIYTINYDWNIEKITNTKVKHLHGQFDQLNQQFRKDTALSKYAKMTGIDYTAREEDLYLFCNAIMGFSGGLKERQIKIFSGLENNDEYYYNDFKNLKGTMCLAGMSPNNDGHIMRLIFENKDIDKVIFYYHSEKDRKIAEDLYGIKGIICRPVSEIW
;
A
#
# COMPACT_ATOMS: atom_id res chain seq x y z
N MET A 1 18.10 9.25 52.78
CA MET A 1 18.50 7.92 52.21
C MET A 1 17.34 6.94 51.93
N LYS A 2 16.45 6.62 52.91
CA LYS A 2 15.31 5.70 52.61
C LYS A 2 14.33 6.25 51.56
N GLY A 3 13.98 7.53 51.64
CA GLY A 3 13.03 8.16 50.70
C GLY A 3 13.58 8.38 49.28
N GLU A 4 14.91 8.55 49.15
CA GLU A 4 15.56 8.68 47.84
C GLU A 4 15.66 7.34 47.13
N MET A 5 15.95 6.25 47.84
CA MET A 5 15.94 4.92 47.29
C MET A 5 14.55 4.46 46.84
N GLU A 6 13.50 4.77 47.61
CA GLU A 6 12.11 4.49 47.19
C GLU A 6 11.71 5.28 45.92
N ASN A 7 12.14 6.53 45.77
CA ASN A 7 11.91 7.33 44.56
C ASN A 7 12.71 6.83 43.35
N ILE A 8 13.93 6.34 43.56
CA ILE A 8 14.73 5.71 42.49
C ILE A 8 14.14 4.38 42.07
N ILE A 9 13.66 3.57 43.01
CA ILE A 9 13.00 2.30 42.73
C ILE A 9 11.65 2.53 42.01
N LYS A 10 10.85 3.49 42.46
CA LYS A 10 9.60 3.87 41.75
C LYS A 10 9.88 4.39 40.34
N ARG A 11 10.88 5.24 40.15
CA ARG A 11 11.29 5.71 38.83
C ARG A 11 11.80 4.57 37.93
N LYS A 12 12.55 3.61 38.46
CA LYS A 12 12.99 2.43 37.71
C LYS A 12 11.84 1.48 37.42
N ILE A 13 10.91 1.24 38.34
CA ILE A 13 9.72 0.43 38.10
C ILE A 13 8.83 1.12 37.05
N PHE A 14 8.59 2.43 37.18
CA PHE A 14 7.85 3.22 36.17
C PHE A 14 8.57 3.26 34.81
N SER A 15 9.90 3.27 34.78
CA SER A 15 10.66 3.17 33.52
C SER A 15 10.66 1.75 32.95
N TYR A 16 10.63 0.73 33.79
CA TYR A 16 10.49 -0.67 33.38
C TYR A 16 9.09 -0.98 32.85
N GLU A 17 8.03 -0.48 33.53
CA GLU A 17 6.65 -0.60 33.06
C GLU A 17 6.38 0.25 31.80
N ARG A 18 7.11 1.35 31.57
CA ARG A 18 7.06 2.16 30.35
C ARG A 18 7.80 1.48 29.19
N ASN A 19 8.78 0.64 29.45
CA ASN A 19 9.54 -0.08 28.43
C ASN A 19 8.82 -1.32 27.87
N GLU A 20 7.64 -1.69 28.38
CA GLU A 20 6.91 -2.88 27.93
C GLU A 20 5.67 -2.59 27.09
N ARG A 21 5.25 -1.33 26.93
CA ARG A 21 4.06 -0.99 26.10
C ARG A 21 4.44 -0.05 24.97
N MET A 22 4.99 -0.62 23.92
CA MET A 22 5.22 0.15 22.69
C MET A 22 3.88 0.52 22.06
N ASN A 23 3.78 1.75 21.58
CA ASN A 23 2.66 2.24 20.79
C ASN A 23 3.10 2.33 19.35
N ASN A 24 2.51 1.52 18.50
CA ASN A 24 2.80 1.48 17.08
C ASN A 24 1.60 1.97 16.29
N ILE A 25 1.84 2.59 15.15
CA ILE A 25 0.78 2.99 14.22
C ILE A 25 1.10 2.54 12.81
N LEU A 26 0.10 2.02 12.11
CA LEU A 26 0.10 1.79 10.67
C LEU A 26 -0.87 2.77 10.00
N ILE A 27 -0.36 3.48 9.01
CA ILE A 27 -1.08 4.53 8.30
C ILE A 27 -1.25 4.13 6.84
N GLY A 28 -2.47 4.26 6.32
CA GLY A 28 -2.80 4.05 4.91
C GLY A 28 -3.19 5.35 4.20
N ASN A 29 -3.65 5.21 2.96
CA ASN A 29 -3.97 6.31 2.04
C ASN A 29 -5.01 7.31 2.57
N GLY A 30 -5.79 6.95 3.57
CA GLY A 30 -6.71 7.89 4.24
C GLY A 30 -5.98 9.10 4.86
N PHE A 31 -4.70 8.98 5.17
CA PHE A 31 -3.88 10.12 5.59
C PHE A 31 -3.65 11.11 4.44
N ASP A 32 -3.32 10.62 3.24
CA ASP A 32 -3.15 11.49 2.08
C ASP A 32 -4.47 12.13 1.67
N ILE A 33 -5.59 11.42 1.82
CA ILE A 33 -6.93 11.98 1.62
C ILE A 33 -7.22 13.10 2.62
N GLU A 34 -6.81 12.94 3.88
CA GLU A 34 -6.98 13.97 4.91
C GLU A 34 -6.20 15.24 4.58
N ILE A 35 -4.94 15.11 4.14
CA ILE A 35 -4.07 16.26 3.90
C ILE A 35 -4.17 16.85 2.48
N GLY A 36 -4.53 16.04 1.48
CA GLY A 36 -4.59 16.42 0.07
C GLY A 36 -6.01 16.48 -0.51
N GLY A 37 -6.97 15.91 0.20
CA GLY A 37 -8.37 15.86 -0.24
C GLY A 37 -8.75 14.65 -1.10
N VAL A 38 -10.03 14.31 -1.07
CA VAL A 38 -10.61 13.16 -1.80
C VAL A 38 -10.41 13.28 -3.31
N LYS A 39 -10.50 14.49 -3.86
CA LYS A 39 -10.38 14.74 -5.31
C LYS A 39 -8.99 14.42 -5.85
N GLU A 40 -7.97 14.46 -5.01
CA GLU A 40 -6.59 14.24 -5.44
C GLU A 40 -6.09 12.84 -5.06
N CYS A 41 -6.48 12.34 -3.89
CA CYS A 41 -5.83 11.19 -3.27
C CYS A 41 -6.69 9.92 -3.25
N SER A 42 -7.98 9.99 -3.59
CA SER A 42 -8.84 8.81 -3.59
C SER A 42 -8.50 7.84 -4.72
N ASN A 43 -8.88 6.56 -4.53
CA ASN A 43 -8.74 5.55 -5.59
C ASN A 43 -9.41 6.01 -6.89
N ALA A 44 -10.60 6.63 -6.81
CA ALA A 44 -11.30 7.16 -7.99
C ALA A 44 -10.49 8.24 -8.72
N ALA A 45 -9.84 9.16 -7.99
CA ALA A 45 -9.00 10.18 -8.57
C ALA A 45 -7.75 9.60 -9.25
N ILE A 46 -7.17 8.54 -8.66
CA ILE A 46 -6.04 7.82 -9.26
C ILE A 46 -6.47 7.14 -10.57
N ILE A 47 -7.59 6.44 -10.58
CA ILE A 47 -8.13 5.79 -11.79
C ILE A 47 -8.45 6.83 -12.87
N GLU A 48 -9.03 7.96 -12.51
CA GLU A 48 -9.27 9.05 -13.47
C GLU A 48 -7.95 9.55 -14.10
N ARG A 49 -6.87 9.66 -13.31
CA ARG A 49 -5.55 10.00 -13.84
C ARG A 49 -4.97 8.92 -14.73
N VAL A 50 -5.19 7.65 -14.41
CA VAL A 50 -4.80 6.52 -15.29
C VAL A 50 -5.39 6.72 -16.68
N HIS A 51 -6.70 6.94 -16.78
CA HIS A 51 -7.38 7.19 -18.05
C HIS A 51 -6.84 8.45 -18.77
N LYS A 52 -6.67 9.54 -18.06
CA LYS A 52 -6.12 10.77 -18.63
C LYS A 52 -4.70 10.59 -19.16
N ASN A 53 -3.85 9.88 -18.41
CA ASN A 53 -2.46 9.71 -18.79
C ASN A 53 -2.32 8.84 -20.03
N ILE A 54 -3.07 7.74 -20.11
CA ILE A 54 -2.99 6.83 -21.25
C ILE A 54 -3.50 7.45 -22.55
N GLU A 55 -4.40 8.45 -22.47
CA GLU A 55 -4.91 9.19 -23.63
C GLU A 55 -3.97 10.31 -24.11
N LYS A 56 -3.00 10.73 -23.30
CA LYS A 56 -2.02 11.74 -23.71
C LYS A 56 -1.24 11.25 -24.93
N LYS A 57 -1.22 12.08 -25.99
CA LYS A 57 -0.43 11.79 -27.19
C LYS A 57 1.05 11.63 -26.83
N GLY A 58 1.64 10.49 -27.22
CA GLY A 58 3.04 10.20 -26.93
C GLY A 58 3.27 9.86 -25.45
N TYR A 59 2.31 9.18 -24.82
CA TYR A 59 2.51 8.66 -23.47
C TYR A 59 3.87 7.97 -23.36
N LYS A 60 4.75 8.52 -22.51
CA LYS A 60 6.21 8.29 -22.55
C LYS A 60 6.65 6.93 -21.98
N TYR A 61 5.75 6.21 -21.34
CA TYR A 61 6.07 4.96 -20.66
C TYR A 61 5.73 3.73 -21.50
N HIS A 62 6.13 3.76 -22.77
CA HIS A 62 6.05 2.58 -23.62
C HIS A 62 6.95 1.49 -23.06
N ILE A 63 6.38 0.33 -22.84
CA ILE A 63 7.10 -0.89 -22.55
C ILE A 63 7.25 -1.63 -23.86
N LYS A 64 8.40 -2.24 -24.10
CA LYS A 64 8.79 -2.80 -25.37
C LYS A 64 7.70 -3.63 -26.05
N ASP A 65 6.95 -4.39 -25.27
CA ASP A 65 6.03 -5.41 -25.77
C ASP A 65 4.55 -5.04 -25.60
N ILE A 66 4.24 -3.82 -25.17
CA ILE A 66 2.87 -3.30 -25.06
C ILE A 66 2.82 -1.80 -25.30
N THR A 67 1.86 -1.36 -26.10
CA THR A 67 1.63 0.05 -26.41
C THR A 67 0.60 0.68 -25.47
N ALA A 68 0.54 2.02 -25.45
CA ALA A 68 -0.49 2.74 -24.71
C ALA A 68 -1.93 2.38 -25.18
N SER A 69 -2.10 2.12 -26.49
CA SER A 69 -3.41 1.70 -27.03
C SER A 69 -3.82 0.32 -26.51
N GLU A 70 -2.89 -0.64 -26.48
CA GLU A 70 -3.17 -1.97 -25.95
C GLU A 70 -3.44 -1.96 -24.45
N LEU A 71 -2.69 -1.14 -23.67
CA LEU A 71 -2.99 -0.94 -22.24
C LEU A 71 -4.36 -0.31 -22.02
N LYS A 72 -4.77 0.64 -22.88
CA LYS A 72 -6.10 1.21 -22.84
C LYS A 72 -7.16 0.14 -23.07
N ASP A 73 -7.01 -0.68 -24.10
CA ASP A 73 -7.93 -1.78 -24.42
C ASP A 73 -8.03 -2.78 -23.24
N VAL A 74 -6.91 -3.05 -22.57
CA VAL A 74 -6.87 -3.89 -21.35
C VAL A 74 -7.70 -3.29 -20.23
N ILE A 75 -7.51 -1.99 -19.93
CA ILE A 75 -8.24 -1.30 -18.86
C ILE A 75 -9.74 -1.28 -19.15
N GLU A 76 -10.12 -0.87 -20.35
CA GLU A 76 -11.52 -0.84 -20.76
C GLU A 76 -12.15 -2.26 -20.76
N GLY A 77 -11.37 -3.27 -21.12
CA GLY A 77 -11.77 -4.67 -21.04
C GLY A 77 -12.02 -5.11 -19.60
N ILE A 78 -11.10 -4.75 -18.68
CA ILE A 78 -11.24 -5.06 -17.24
C ILE A 78 -12.50 -4.40 -16.68
N GLU A 79 -12.71 -3.12 -16.94
CA GLU A 79 -13.85 -2.35 -16.43
C GLU A 79 -15.19 -2.77 -17.07
N GLY A 80 -15.14 -3.36 -18.24
CA GLY A 80 -16.31 -3.75 -19.04
C GLY A 80 -16.68 -5.22 -18.98
N VAL A 81 -16.27 -5.96 -20.02
CA VAL A 81 -16.71 -7.34 -20.25
C VAL A 81 -16.13 -8.31 -19.24
N ILE A 82 -14.83 -8.15 -18.89
CA ILE A 82 -14.13 -9.06 -17.97
C ILE A 82 -14.74 -8.94 -16.57
N LEU A 83 -14.97 -7.73 -16.09
CA LEU A 83 -15.63 -7.48 -14.80
C LEU A 83 -17.00 -8.19 -14.72
N LYS A 84 -17.83 -8.01 -15.74
CA LYS A 84 -19.14 -8.70 -15.79
C LYS A 84 -19.00 -10.19 -15.68
N ASP A 85 -18.10 -10.77 -16.46
CA ASP A 85 -17.84 -12.21 -16.46
C ASP A 85 -17.33 -12.72 -15.12
N ILE A 86 -16.53 -11.92 -14.39
CA ILE A 86 -16.07 -12.21 -13.03
C ILE A 86 -17.23 -12.21 -12.05
N LEU A 87 -18.08 -11.19 -12.09
CA LEU A 87 -19.27 -11.10 -11.22
C LEU A 87 -20.26 -12.23 -11.46
N PHE A 88 -20.31 -12.78 -12.70
CA PHE A 88 -21.08 -13.99 -13.03
C PHE A 88 -20.36 -15.31 -12.71
N GLY A 89 -19.21 -15.26 -12.07
CA GLY A 89 -18.46 -16.45 -11.64
C GLY A 89 -17.74 -17.22 -12.75
N LYS A 90 -17.64 -16.68 -13.97
CA LYS A 90 -17.00 -17.37 -15.12
C LYS A 90 -15.48 -17.57 -14.97
N TYR A 91 -14.88 -16.95 -13.96
CA TYR A 91 -13.44 -17.01 -13.67
C TYR A 91 -13.10 -17.86 -12.44
N ASN A 92 -14.08 -18.36 -11.70
CA ASN A 92 -13.85 -19.12 -10.47
C ASN A 92 -12.98 -20.37 -10.68
N SER A 93 -13.12 -21.06 -11.81
CA SER A 93 -12.35 -22.25 -12.16
C SER A 93 -10.88 -21.95 -12.55
N HIS A 94 -10.55 -20.68 -12.79
CA HIS A 94 -9.20 -20.24 -13.18
C HIS A 94 -8.34 -19.79 -11.99
N CYS A 95 -8.90 -19.78 -10.78
CA CYS A 95 -8.12 -19.58 -9.55
C CYS A 95 -7.37 -20.86 -9.19
N GLU A 96 -6.05 -20.84 -9.31
CA GLU A 96 -5.19 -21.99 -9.03
C GLU A 96 -4.83 -22.11 -7.55
N THR A 97 -4.69 -20.97 -6.88
CA THR A 97 -4.32 -20.92 -5.45
C THR A 97 -5.48 -20.53 -4.55
N GLU A 98 -5.38 -20.85 -3.27
CA GLU A 98 -6.38 -20.43 -2.27
C GLU A 98 -6.37 -18.92 -2.07
N GLU A 99 -5.19 -18.29 -2.19
CA GLU A 99 -5.07 -16.83 -2.13
C GLU A 99 -5.82 -16.15 -3.27
N GLU A 100 -5.73 -16.68 -4.49
CA GLU A 100 -6.48 -16.15 -5.64
C GLU A 100 -7.99 -16.30 -5.43
N ARG A 101 -8.44 -17.47 -4.97
CA ARG A 101 -9.86 -17.71 -4.64
C ARG A 101 -10.36 -16.75 -3.56
N SER A 102 -9.59 -16.58 -2.50
CA SER A 102 -9.92 -15.67 -1.41
C SER A 102 -9.99 -14.21 -1.88
N ASN A 103 -9.01 -13.77 -2.69
CA ASN A 103 -8.99 -12.42 -3.24
C ASN A 103 -10.15 -12.18 -4.21
N LEU A 104 -10.46 -13.15 -5.09
CA LEU A 104 -11.59 -13.05 -6.00
C LEU A 104 -12.92 -13.00 -5.24
N LYS A 105 -13.08 -13.84 -4.23
CA LYS A 105 -14.27 -13.83 -3.38
C LYS A 105 -14.41 -12.49 -2.66
N ARG A 106 -13.34 -11.98 -2.04
CA ARG A 106 -13.32 -10.67 -1.40
C ARG A 106 -13.75 -9.57 -2.38
N PHE A 107 -13.19 -9.57 -3.60
CA PHE A 107 -13.54 -8.60 -4.62
C PHE A 107 -15.03 -8.66 -4.98
N VAL A 108 -15.57 -9.84 -5.27
CA VAL A 108 -16.98 -10.02 -5.66
C VAL A 108 -17.93 -9.65 -4.53
N ASP A 109 -17.63 -10.08 -3.30
CA ASP A 109 -18.46 -9.82 -2.11
C ASP A 109 -18.53 -8.31 -1.75
N ASN A 110 -17.48 -7.56 -2.06
CA ASN A 110 -17.37 -6.12 -1.74
C ASN A 110 -17.58 -5.20 -2.95
N TYR A 111 -17.83 -5.75 -4.13
CA TYR A 111 -18.01 -4.95 -5.33
C TYR A 111 -19.20 -4.00 -5.21
N ASP A 112 -18.93 -2.72 -5.43
CA ASP A 112 -19.93 -1.65 -5.45
C ASP A 112 -19.85 -0.93 -6.81
N PRO A 113 -20.89 -1.03 -7.66
CA PRO A 113 -20.87 -0.42 -8.99
C PRO A 113 -20.82 1.12 -8.96
N SER A 114 -21.03 1.74 -7.81
CA SER A 114 -20.90 3.19 -7.63
C SER A 114 -19.45 3.63 -7.34
N GLN A 115 -18.54 2.68 -7.14
CA GLN A 115 -17.14 2.93 -6.81
C GLN A 115 -16.21 2.41 -7.90
N SER A 116 -15.05 3.04 -8.04
CA SER A 116 -13.99 2.54 -8.91
C SER A 116 -13.44 1.22 -8.39
N ILE A 117 -13.04 0.32 -9.31
CA ILE A 117 -12.29 -0.89 -8.99
C ILE A 117 -11.02 -0.50 -8.20
N GLY A 118 -10.66 -1.29 -7.21
CA GLY A 118 -9.40 -1.09 -6.46
C GLY A 118 -8.19 -1.31 -7.37
N MET A 119 -7.14 -0.50 -7.22
CA MET A 119 -5.93 -0.62 -8.06
C MET A 119 -5.37 -2.04 -8.09
N GLU A 120 -5.31 -2.70 -6.95
CA GLU A 120 -4.81 -4.08 -6.85
C GLU A 120 -5.72 -5.10 -7.52
N ASP A 121 -7.02 -4.81 -7.60
CA ASP A 121 -8.00 -5.69 -8.22
C ASP A 121 -7.87 -5.72 -9.75
N TYR A 122 -7.34 -4.65 -10.39
CA TYR A 122 -6.98 -4.70 -11.81
C TYR A 122 -5.96 -5.80 -12.11
N PHE A 123 -4.96 -5.96 -11.26
CA PHE A 123 -3.93 -7.01 -11.45
C PHE A 123 -4.48 -8.41 -11.18
N LEU A 124 -5.39 -8.57 -10.23
CA LEU A 124 -6.08 -9.83 -10.00
C LEU A 124 -6.92 -10.22 -11.22
N ILE A 125 -7.73 -9.30 -11.71
CA ILE A 125 -8.61 -9.50 -12.87
C ILE A 125 -7.78 -9.82 -14.11
N LEU A 126 -6.72 -9.05 -14.37
CA LEU A 126 -5.80 -9.26 -15.48
C LEU A 126 -5.19 -10.67 -15.45
N ARG A 127 -4.69 -11.10 -14.29
CA ARG A 127 -4.09 -12.44 -14.13
C ARG A 127 -5.08 -13.55 -14.44
N LEU A 128 -6.29 -13.44 -13.92
CA LEU A 128 -7.35 -14.42 -14.18
C LEU A 128 -7.77 -14.44 -15.65
N PHE A 129 -7.80 -13.29 -16.30
CA PHE A 129 -8.03 -13.16 -17.73
C PHE A 129 -7.00 -13.94 -18.54
N HIS A 130 -5.72 -13.66 -18.33
CA HIS A 130 -4.63 -14.34 -19.01
C HIS A 130 -4.66 -15.87 -18.82
N LYS A 131 -4.92 -16.32 -17.59
CA LYS A 131 -5.07 -17.76 -17.29
C LYS A 131 -6.21 -18.41 -18.08
N LYS A 132 -7.33 -17.71 -18.19
CA LYS A 132 -8.49 -18.22 -18.93
C LYS A 132 -8.20 -18.40 -20.41
N TYR A 133 -7.42 -17.51 -21.02
CA TYR A 133 -7.15 -17.53 -22.45
C TYR A 133 -5.83 -18.23 -22.80
N GLY A 134 -5.04 -18.62 -21.80
CA GLY A 134 -3.79 -19.35 -22.02
C GLY A 134 -2.69 -18.49 -22.68
N ASP A 135 -2.67 -17.21 -22.36
CA ASP A 135 -1.69 -16.29 -22.92
C ASP A 135 -0.26 -16.65 -22.49
N SER A 136 0.73 -16.24 -23.29
CA SER A 136 2.13 -16.50 -23.00
C SER A 136 2.58 -15.73 -21.74
N GLU A 137 3.56 -16.27 -21.02
CA GLU A 137 4.16 -15.59 -19.84
C GLU A 137 4.73 -14.21 -20.21
N GLU A 138 5.24 -14.04 -21.42
CA GLU A 138 5.77 -12.76 -21.91
C GLU A 138 4.66 -11.72 -22.02
N MET A 139 3.50 -12.09 -22.57
CA MET A 139 2.35 -11.19 -22.68
C MET A 139 1.80 -10.82 -21.31
N ILE A 140 1.68 -11.80 -20.40
CA ILE A 140 1.25 -11.57 -19.02
C ILE A 140 2.19 -10.59 -18.33
N HIS A 141 3.51 -10.80 -18.48
CA HIS A 141 4.52 -9.95 -17.87
C HIS A 141 4.48 -8.53 -18.45
N ALA A 142 4.49 -8.40 -19.78
CA ALA A 142 4.46 -7.10 -20.45
C ALA A 142 3.23 -6.26 -20.03
N THR A 143 2.05 -6.88 -20.02
CA THR A 143 0.81 -6.22 -19.63
C THR A 143 0.82 -5.81 -18.16
N ALA A 144 1.27 -6.70 -17.28
CA ALA A 144 1.33 -6.41 -15.83
C ALA A 144 2.32 -5.28 -15.53
N VAL A 145 3.52 -5.29 -16.12
CA VAL A 145 4.52 -4.23 -15.94
C VAL A 145 4.03 -2.90 -16.53
N GLY A 146 3.37 -2.94 -17.69
CA GLY A 146 2.76 -1.75 -18.30
C GLY A 146 1.71 -1.11 -17.40
N LEU A 147 0.83 -1.93 -16.88
CA LEU A 147 -0.22 -1.50 -15.96
C LEU A 147 0.37 -0.94 -14.66
N GLU A 148 1.39 -1.60 -14.10
CA GLU A 148 2.09 -1.14 -12.90
C GLU A 148 2.70 0.26 -13.11
N LYS A 149 3.42 0.47 -14.22
CA LYS A 149 4.01 1.78 -14.52
C LYS A 149 2.96 2.87 -14.69
N LEU A 150 1.86 2.54 -15.33
CA LEU A 150 0.74 3.47 -15.52
C LEU A 150 0.10 3.88 -14.19
N PHE A 151 -0.09 2.92 -13.27
CA PHE A 151 -0.60 3.22 -11.93
C PHE A 151 0.41 4.01 -11.09
N LEU A 152 1.69 3.65 -11.13
CA LEU A 152 2.74 4.40 -10.43
C LEU A 152 2.80 5.87 -10.88
N ASP A 153 2.71 6.10 -12.20
CA ASP A 153 2.66 7.44 -12.76
C ASP A 153 1.41 8.21 -12.28
N ALA A 154 0.26 7.56 -12.27
CA ALA A 154 -0.99 8.17 -11.81
C ALA A 154 -0.99 8.50 -10.31
N ILE A 155 -0.34 7.67 -9.48
CA ILE A 155 -0.18 7.93 -8.04
C ILE A 155 0.86 9.02 -7.83
N PHE A 156 2.00 8.96 -8.52
CA PHE A 156 3.06 9.97 -8.38
C PHE A 156 2.58 11.36 -8.83
N ASN A 157 1.76 11.42 -9.87
CA ASN A 157 1.11 12.64 -10.37
C ASN A 157 2.08 13.81 -10.53
N GLU A 158 3.16 13.60 -11.31
CA GLU A 158 4.21 14.60 -11.56
C GLU A 158 4.90 15.11 -10.26
N GLY A 159 4.85 14.30 -9.20
CA GLY A 159 5.39 14.62 -7.87
C GLY A 159 4.45 15.41 -6.97
N GLU A 160 3.25 15.73 -7.39
CA GLU A 160 2.30 16.52 -6.59
C GLU A 160 1.86 15.77 -5.33
N LEU A 161 1.61 14.45 -5.43
CA LEU A 161 1.24 13.66 -4.23
C LEU A 161 2.39 13.48 -3.23
N GLN A 162 3.64 13.72 -3.64
CA GLN A 162 4.80 13.76 -2.74
C GLN A 162 4.91 15.06 -1.95
N LYS A 163 4.13 16.07 -2.29
CA LYS A 163 4.24 17.43 -1.76
C LYS A 163 2.99 17.89 -1.00
N LEU A 164 2.06 16.98 -0.70
CA LEU A 164 0.82 17.34 -0.01
C LEU A 164 1.08 18.08 1.29
N TYR A 165 2.12 17.66 2.04
CA TYR A 165 2.54 18.30 3.28
C TYR A 165 2.87 19.79 3.10
N MET A 166 3.26 20.26 1.90
CA MET A 166 3.60 21.65 1.64
C MET A 166 2.38 22.56 1.65
N ASN A 167 1.20 22.00 1.33
CA ASN A 167 -0.06 22.75 1.27
C ASN A 167 -0.70 22.96 2.65
N LEU A 168 -0.17 22.31 3.69
CA LEU A 168 -0.66 22.46 5.05
C LEU A 168 -0.14 23.76 5.70
N SER A 169 -0.97 24.39 6.51
CA SER A 169 -0.51 25.46 7.40
C SER A 169 0.50 24.92 8.42
N ASP A 170 1.38 25.79 8.92
CA ASP A 170 2.36 25.40 9.94
C ASP A 170 1.66 24.90 11.22
N GLU A 171 0.54 25.49 11.58
CA GLU A 171 -0.29 25.05 12.71
C GLU A 171 -0.78 23.60 12.50
N ARG A 172 -1.34 23.29 11.32
CA ARG A 172 -1.81 21.93 11.00
C ARG A 172 -0.68 20.90 10.96
N LYS A 173 0.50 21.29 10.42
CA LYS A 173 1.69 20.44 10.46
C LYS A 173 2.09 20.11 11.90
N LEU A 174 2.10 21.12 12.77
CA LEU A 174 2.46 20.94 14.17
C LEU A 174 1.46 20.04 14.92
N GLU A 175 0.16 20.18 14.66
CA GLU A 175 -0.88 19.30 15.22
C GLU A 175 -0.64 17.84 14.84
N LEU A 176 -0.48 17.56 13.53
CA LEU A 176 -0.21 16.23 13.00
C LEU A 176 1.10 15.66 13.55
N GLN A 177 2.16 16.47 13.58
CA GLN A 177 3.46 16.09 14.14
C GLN A 177 3.33 15.70 15.62
N ASN A 178 2.65 16.52 16.42
CA ASN A 178 2.44 16.25 17.84
C ASN A 178 1.60 15.00 18.08
N SER A 179 0.65 14.71 17.19
CA SER A 179 -0.15 13.52 17.28
C SER A 179 0.61 12.26 16.91
N LEU A 180 1.31 12.27 15.77
CA LEU A 180 2.01 11.11 15.25
C LEU A 180 3.30 10.80 16.05
N ASN A 181 4.00 11.81 16.56
CA ASN A 181 5.21 11.60 17.38
C ASN A 181 4.93 11.00 18.78
N LYS A 182 3.67 10.71 19.11
CA LYS A 182 3.30 9.91 20.31
C LYS A 182 3.54 8.42 20.13
N PHE A 183 3.73 7.97 18.89
CA PHE A 183 3.98 6.58 18.56
C PHE A 183 5.47 6.27 18.54
N ASP A 184 5.84 5.12 19.08
CA ASP A 184 7.23 4.66 19.12
C ASP A 184 7.69 4.18 17.73
N ASN A 185 6.78 3.60 16.95
CA ASN A 185 7.00 3.20 15.56
C ASN A 185 5.86 3.66 14.67
N ILE A 186 6.23 4.26 13.55
CA ILE A 186 5.30 4.65 12.49
C ILE A 186 5.56 3.78 11.27
N TYR A 187 4.54 3.06 10.84
CA TYR A 187 4.51 2.27 9.62
C TYR A 187 3.53 2.87 8.64
N THR A 188 3.77 2.66 7.35
CA THR A 188 2.82 3.04 6.31
C THR A 188 2.75 2.02 5.19
N ILE A 189 1.62 1.98 4.51
CA ILE A 189 1.43 1.28 3.24
C ILE A 189 1.41 2.25 2.05
N ASN A 190 1.53 3.57 2.30
CA ASN A 190 1.67 4.59 1.27
C ASN A 190 3.07 4.55 0.67
N TYR A 191 3.19 5.00 -0.57
CA TYR A 191 4.47 5.02 -1.31
C TYR A 191 5.20 6.35 -1.21
N ASP A 192 4.52 7.42 -0.75
CA ASP A 192 5.04 8.77 -0.60
C ASP A 192 5.78 8.96 0.74
N TRP A 193 6.32 10.16 0.95
CA TRP A 193 7.03 10.56 2.18
C TRP A 193 6.37 11.70 2.96
N ASN A 194 5.07 11.95 2.76
CA ASN A 194 4.39 13.07 3.43
C ASN A 194 4.45 12.95 4.95
N ILE A 195 4.35 11.72 5.50
CA ILE A 195 4.40 11.46 6.93
C ILE A 195 5.77 11.84 7.48
N GLU A 196 6.88 11.42 6.83
CA GLU A 196 8.25 11.78 7.24
C GLU A 196 8.47 13.29 7.25
N LYS A 197 7.94 13.97 6.22
CA LYS A 197 8.09 15.43 6.11
C LYS A 197 7.33 16.19 7.17
N ILE A 198 6.20 15.64 7.64
CA ILE A 198 5.41 16.23 8.73
C ILE A 198 6.03 15.90 10.09
N THR A 199 6.36 14.63 10.33
CA THR A 199 6.82 14.15 11.64
C THR A 199 8.29 14.40 11.89
N ASN A 200 9.09 14.58 10.83
CA ASN A 200 10.55 14.61 10.87
C ASN A 200 11.16 13.36 11.54
N THR A 201 10.48 12.21 11.39
CA THR A 201 10.91 10.93 11.94
C THR A 201 10.98 9.88 10.82
N LYS A 202 11.69 8.79 11.09
CA LYS A 202 11.74 7.67 10.16
C LYS A 202 10.41 6.94 10.13
N VAL A 203 9.82 6.79 8.96
CA VAL A 203 8.65 5.96 8.69
C VAL A 203 9.08 4.66 8.04
N LYS A 204 8.36 3.58 8.29
CA LYS A 204 8.67 2.24 7.80
C LYS A 204 7.62 1.83 6.76
N HIS A 205 8.02 1.75 5.49
CA HIS A 205 7.14 1.48 4.37
C HIS A 205 6.99 -0.03 4.11
N LEU A 206 5.84 -0.60 4.46
CA LEU A 206 5.58 -2.04 4.32
C LEU A 206 5.37 -2.49 2.87
N HIS A 207 5.00 -1.57 1.99
CA HIS A 207 4.75 -1.84 0.57
C HIS A 207 5.79 -1.20 -0.35
N GLY A 208 6.90 -0.69 0.19
CA GLY A 208 7.89 0.06 -0.55
C GLY A 208 7.55 1.55 -0.67
N GLN A 209 8.41 2.31 -1.36
CA GLN A 209 8.32 3.77 -1.46
C GLN A 209 8.93 4.28 -2.76
N PHE A 210 8.54 5.47 -3.21
CA PHE A 210 8.93 6.02 -4.52
C PHE A 210 10.39 6.40 -4.64
N ASP A 211 11.06 6.76 -3.55
CA ASP A 211 12.46 7.19 -3.53
C ASP A 211 13.46 6.04 -3.32
N GLN A 212 12.96 4.81 -3.17
CA GLN A 212 13.80 3.61 -3.09
C GLN A 212 13.71 2.80 -4.37
N LEU A 213 14.84 2.64 -5.05
CA LEU A 213 14.93 1.77 -6.22
C LEU A 213 14.78 0.31 -5.81
N ASN A 214 14.10 -0.47 -6.64
CA ASN A 214 14.06 -1.91 -6.51
C ASN A 214 15.49 -2.48 -6.52
N GLN A 215 15.76 -3.49 -5.71
CA GLN A 215 17.08 -4.10 -5.57
C GLN A 215 17.66 -4.56 -6.92
N GLN A 216 16.83 -5.08 -7.81
CA GLN A 216 17.24 -5.49 -9.13
C GLN A 216 17.86 -4.33 -9.93
N PHE A 217 17.36 -3.12 -9.73
CA PHE A 217 17.89 -1.92 -10.39
C PHE A 217 19.10 -1.35 -9.65
N ARG A 218 19.18 -1.49 -8.33
CA ARG A 218 20.33 -1.02 -7.54
C ARG A 218 21.63 -1.75 -7.90
N LYS A 219 21.57 -3.06 -8.11
CA LYS A 219 22.77 -3.88 -8.39
C LYS A 219 23.46 -3.52 -9.69
N ASP A 220 22.73 -2.93 -10.61
CA ASP A 220 23.17 -2.87 -11.99
C ASP A 220 23.48 -1.48 -12.52
N THR A 221 23.31 -0.41 -11.74
CA THR A 221 23.21 0.98 -12.23
C THR A 221 22.29 1.04 -13.46
N ALA A 222 21.30 0.37 -13.43
CA ALA A 222 20.66 -0.50 -14.36
C ALA A 222 19.42 0.07 -14.95
N LEU A 223 19.13 1.37 -14.81
CA LEU A 223 18.16 1.99 -15.69
C LEU A 223 18.54 1.73 -17.15
N SER A 224 19.85 1.74 -17.47
CA SER A 224 20.35 1.38 -18.80
C SER A 224 20.19 -0.11 -19.12
N LYS A 225 20.31 -1.01 -18.16
CA LYS A 225 20.04 -2.44 -18.39
C LYS A 225 18.56 -2.73 -18.54
N TYR A 226 17.73 -2.11 -17.72
CA TYR A 226 16.27 -2.21 -17.84
C TYR A 226 15.80 -1.68 -19.19
N ALA A 227 16.27 -0.53 -19.61
CA ALA A 227 16.01 0.02 -20.93
C ALA A 227 16.43 -0.96 -22.04
N LYS A 228 17.57 -1.63 -21.90
CA LYS A 228 18.01 -2.68 -22.84
C LYS A 228 17.12 -3.93 -22.79
N MET A 229 16.73 -4.37 -21.61
CA MET A 229 15.87 -5.55 -21.45
C MET A 229 14.44 -5.30 -21.96
N THR A 230 13.93 -4.12 -21.74
CA THR A 230 12.54 -3.75 -22.10
C THR A 230 12.48 -3.07 -23.48
N GLY A 231 13.64 -2.75 -24.10
CA GLY A 231 13.72 -2.04 -25.39
C GLY A 231 13.19 -0.61 -25.35
N ILE A 232 13.02 -0.05 -24.16
CA ILE A 232 12.71 1.37 -23.98
C ILE A 232 14.01 2.13 -24.27
N ASP A 233 13.99 2.99 -25.29
CA ASP A 233 15.06 3.98 -25.49
C ASP A 233 14.86 5.09 -24.46
N TYR A 234 15.30 4.79 -23.23
CA TYR A 234 15.00 5.59 -22.06
C TYR A 234 16.31 6.07 -21.44
N THR A 235 16.62 7.32 -21.66
CA THR A 235 17.52 8.05 -20.79
C THR A 235 16.74 8.37 -19.52
N ALA A 236 16.87 7.56 -18.48
CA ALA A 236 16.20 7.81 -17.22
C ALA A 236 16.60 9.18 -16.70
N ARG A 237 15.64 10.07 -16.64
CA ARG A 237 15.77 11.31 -15.92
C ARG A 237 15.58 11.03 -14.45
N GLU A 238 16.27 11.77 -13.59
CA GLU A 238 16.15 11.63 -12.15
C GLU A 238 14.69 11.70 -11.69
N GLU A 239 13.90 12.55 -12.34
CA GLU A 239 12.47 12.73 -12.10
C GLU A 239 11.59 11.51 -12.42
N ASP A 240 12.09 10.54 -13.16
CA ASP A 240 11.38 9.32 -13.55
C ASP A 240 11.78 8.08 -12.70
N LEU A 241 12.66 8.24 -11.71
CA LEU A 241 13.15 7.14 -10.87
C LEU A 241 12.04 6.40 -10.11
N TYR A 242 10.95 7.08 -9.77
CA TYR A 242 9.79 6.47 -9.10
C TYR A 242 9.19 5.29 -9.89
N LEU A 243 9.35 5.24 -11.21
CA LEU A 243 8.87 4.12 -12.05
C LEU A 243 9.65 2.82 -11.80
N PHE A 244 10.81 2.91 -11.18
CA PHE A 244 11.72 1.81 -10.88
C PHE A 244 11.85 1.60 -9.37
N CYS A 245 10.94 2.19 -8.61
CA CYS A 245 10.93 2.08 -7.16
C CYS A 245 10.64 0.65 -6.69
N ASN A 246 10.82 0.43 -5.39
CA ASN A 246 10.54 -0.86 -4.76
C ASN A 246 9.07 -1.04 -4.35
N ALA A 247 8.16 -0.16 -4.79
CA ALA A 247 6.73 -0.29 -4.50
C ALA A 247 6.17 -1.61 -5.04
N ILE A 248 5.44 -2.36 -4.21
CA ILE A 248 4.80 -3.63 -4.58
C ILE A 248 3.32 -3.37 -4.84
N MET A 249 2.99 -3.02 -6.07
CA MET A 249 1.63 -2.66 -6.47
C MET A 249 0.88 -3.82 -7.15
N GLY A 250 1.56 -4.59 -7.99
CA GLY A 250 0.94 -5.60 -8.86
C GLY A 250 0.36 -6.83 -8.16
N PHE A 251 0.21 -6.80 -6.83
CA PHE A 251 -0.26 -7.92 -6.03
C PHE A 251 -1.18 -7.46 -4.92
N SER A 252 -2.07 -8.35 -4.47
CA SER A 252 -2.95 -8.13 -3.33
C SER A 252 -2.89 -9.26 -2.32
N GLY A 253 -3.25 -8.99 -1.07
CA GLY A 253 -3.41 -9.99 -0.01
C GLY A 253 -2.19 -10.92 0.15
N GLY A 254 -2.43 -12.23 0.18
CA GLY A 254 -1.38 -13.24 0.37
C GLY A 254 -0.31 -13.27 -0.73
N LEU A 255 -0.66 -12.87 -1.95
CA LEU A 255 0.32 -12.76 -3.05
C LEU A 255 1.29 -11.60 -2.81
N LYS A 256 0.81 -10.47 -2.31
CA LYS A 256 1.67 -9.33 -1.92
C LYS A 256 2.62 -9.73 -0.78
N GLU A 257 2.10 -10.39 0.25
CA GLU A 257 2.93 -10.91 1.34
C GLU A 257 4.02 -11.86 0.85
N ARG A 258 3.69 -12.75 -0.09
CA ARG A 258 4.68 -13.66 -0.69
C ARG A 258 5.79 -12.90 -1.40
N GLN A 259 5.47 -11.86 -2.15
CA GLN A 259 6.47 -11.02 -2.82
C GLN A 259 7.34 -10.27 -1.81
N ILE A 260 6.75 -9.68 -0.78
CA ILE A 260 7.50 -9.04 0.31
C ILE A 260 8.50 -10.02 0.94
N LYS A 261 8.06 -11.24 1.26
CA LYS A 261 8.94 -12.29 1.81
C LYS A 261 10.08 -12.68 0.87
N ILE A 262 9.81 -12.78 -0.43
CA ILE A 262 10.84 -13.09 -1.43
C ILE A 262 11.87 -11.97 -1.47
N PHE A 263 11.44 -10.72 -1.59
CA PHE A 263 12.34 -9.57 -1.67
C PHE A 263 13.11 -9.33 -0.37
N SER A 264 12.45 -9.47 0.80
CA SER A 264 13.11 -9.35 2.11
C SER A 264 14.13 -10.47 2.39
N GLY A 265 13.99 -11.62 1.73
CA GLY A 265 14.90 -12.77 1.91
C GLY A 265 16.17 -12.73 1.05
N LEU A 266 16.19 -11.93 -0.03
CA LEU A 266 17.25 -11.99 -1.03
C LEU A 266 18.61 -11.45 -0.58
N GLU A 267 18.68 -10.58 0.45
CA GLU A 267 19.94 -9.92 0.85
C GLU A 267 20.12 -9.72 2.37
N ASN A 268 19.39 -10.44 3.22
CA ASN A 268 19.37 -10.16 4.68
C ASN A 268 18.97 -8.69 5.00
N ASN A 269 18.30 -8.03 4.08
CA ASN A 269 17.86 -6.65 4.23
C ASN A 269 16.33 -6.66 4.32
N ASP A 270 15.79 -6.30 5.46
CA ASP A 270 14.34 -6.15 5.66
C ASP A 270 13.86 -4.84 5.03
N GLU A 271 13.99 -4.73 3.71
CA GLU A 271 13.68 -3.53 2.91
C GLU A 271 12.24 -3.05 3.10
N TYR A 272 11.34 -3.99 3.38
CA TYR A 272 9.92 -3.73 3.63
C TYR A 272 9.56 -3.79 5.11
N TYR A 273 10.54 -3.81 6.00
CA TYR A 273 10.32 -3.90 7.45
C TYR A 273 9.41 -5.06 7.88
N TYR A 274 9.35 -6.10 7.06
CA TYR A 274 8.42 -7.22 7.30
C TYR A 274 8.74 -7.98 8.60
N ASN A 275 10.02 -8.26 8.83
CA ASN A 275 10.44 -8.95 10.05
C ASN A 275 10.31 -8.06 11.28
N ASP A 276 10.59 -6.77 11.13
CA ASP A 276 10.40 -5.78 12.17
C ASP A 276 8.91 -5.66 12.56
N PHE A 277 8.02 -5.54 11.57
CA PHE A 277 6.58 -5.47 11.76
C PHE A 277 6.00 -6.76 12.38
N LYS A 278 6.46 -7.92 11.96
CA LYS A 278 6.03 -9.22 12.49
C LYS A 278 6.36 -9.41 13.97
N ASN A 279 7.45 -8.77 14.46
CA ASN A 279 7.93 -8.88 15.84
C ASN A 279 7.51 -7.71 16.72
N LEU A 280 6.50 -6.92 16.31
CA LEU A 280 5.96 -5.83 17.11
C LEU A 280 5.38 -6.29 18.44
N LYS A 281 5.41 -5.40 19.43
CA LYS A 281 4.86 -5.62 20.76
C LYS A 281 3.97 -4.46 21.19
N GLY A 282 3.07 -4.71 22.14
CA GLY A 282 2.26 -3.71 22.78
C GLY A 282 1.02 -3.32 22.00
N THR A 283 0.75 -2.03 21.83
CA THR A 283 -0.44 -1.54 21.15
C THR A 283 -0.17 -1.32 19.66
N MET A 284 -1.07 -1.79 18.80
CA MET A 284 -1.10 -1.51 17.38
C MET A 284 -2.30 -0.64 17.03
N CYS A 285 -2.04 0.53 16.49
CA CYS A 285 -3.04 1.47 15.97
C CYS A 285 -3.07 1.41 14.45
N LEU A 286 -4.27 1.42 13.86
CA LEU A 286 -4.52 1.37 12.43
C LEU A 286 -5.33 2.59 12.05
N ALA A 287 -4.86 3.37 11.08
CA ALA A 287 -5.54 4.60 10.67
C ALA A 287 -5.42 4.84 9.16
N GLY A 288 -6.47 5.42 8.56
CA GLY A 288 -6.44 5.76 7.13
C GLY A 288 -6.40 4.57 6.18
N MET A 289 -6.81 3.39 6.61
CA MET A 289 -6.89 2.19 5.78
C MET A 289 -8.28 1.56 5.85
N SER A 290 -8.65 0.84 4.79
CA SER A 290 -9.89 0.07 4.80
C SER A 290 -9.69 -1.24 5.57
N PRO A 291 -10.61 -1.65 6.43
CA PRO A 291 -10.51 -2.91 7.17
C PRO A 291 -10.58 -4.16 6.28
N ASN A 292 -11.10 -4.02 5.05
CA ASN A 292 -11.21 -5.12 4.08
C ASN A 292 -9.97 -5.32 3.22
N ASN A 293 -9.11 -4.31 3.15
CA ASN A 293 -7.88 -4.36 2.36
C ASN A 293 -6.74 -4.93 3.22
N ASP A 294 -5.65 -5.29 2.59
CA ASP A 294 -4.43 -5.70 3.28
C ASP A 294 -4.61 -6.81 4.34
N GLY A 295 -5.47 -7.79 4.02
CA GLY A 295 -5.76 -8.92 4.91
C GLY A 295 -4.52 -9.69 5.39
N HIS A 296 -3.42 -9.64 4.63
CA HIS A 296 -2.13 -10.19 5.01
C HIS A 296 -1.50 -9.43 6.20
N ILE A 297 -1.64 -8.09 6.22
CA ILE A 297 -1.18 -7.26 7.34
C ILE A 297 -2.05 -7.50 8.57
N MET A 298 -3.37 -7.51 8.40
CA MET A 298 -4.31 -7.78 9.50
C MET A 298 -4.06 -9.16 10.12
N ARG A 299 -3.72 -10.16 9.29
CA ARG A 299 -3.33 -11.49 9.79
C ARG A 299 -2.08 -11.42 10.65
N LEU A 300 -1.01 -10.74 10.20
CA LEU A 300 0.22 -10.59 10.99
C LEU A 300 -0.04 -9.93 12.34
N ILE A 301 -0.92 -8.92 12.38
CA ILE A 301 -1.27 -8.22 13.61
C ILE A 301 -2.02 -9.14 14.58
N PHE A 302 -3.05 -9.84 14.10
CA PHE A 302 -3.90 -10.66 14.98
C PHE A 302 -3.32 -12.05 15.33
N GLU A 303 -2.32 -12.52 14.59
CA GLU A 303 -1.57 -13.74 14.93
C GLU A 303 -0.38 -13.45 15.85
N ASN A 304 0.03 -12.21 15.98
CA ASN A 304 1.13 -11.80 16.86
C ASN A 304 0.65 -11.73 18.32
N LYS A 305 1.14 -12.65 19.15
CA LYS A 305 0.78 -12.77 20.56
C LYS A 305 1.36 -11.67 21.45
N ASP A 306 2.37 -10.94 20.96
CA ASP A 306 3.01 -9.85 21.67
C ASP A 306 2.29 -8.50 21.46
N ILE A 307 1.26 -8.48 20.62
CA ILE A 307 0.35 -7.33 20.46
C ILE A 307 -0.80 -7.48 21.45
N ASP A 308 -0.81 -6.64 22.48
CA ASP A 308 -1.81 -6.67 23.55
C ASP A 308 -3.14 -6.04 23.15
N LYS A 309 -3.10 -5.08 22.22
CA LYS A 309 -4.25 -4.25 21.88
C LYS A 309 -4.18 -3.79 20.43
N VAL A 310 -5.31 -3.89 19.74
CA VAL A 310 -5.49 -3.35 18.39
C VAL A 310 -6.57 -2.27 18.42
N ILE A 311 -6.22 -1.07 17.94
CA ILE A 311 -7.13 0.08 17.83
C ILE A 311 -7.27 0.44 16.36
N PHE A 312 -8.49 0.43 15.85
CA PHE A 312 -8.81 0.85 14.49
C PHE A 312 -9.50 2.22 14.51
N TYR A 313 -8.85 3.19 13.88
CA TYR A 313 -9.37 4.54 13.74
C TYR A 313 -10.13 4.66 12.42
N TYR A 314 -11.47 4.64 12.54
CA TYR A 314 -12.37 4.66 11.38
C TYR A 314 -12.71 6.09 10.95
N HIS A 315 -12.88 6.25 9.64
CA HIS A 315 -13.37 7.50 9.05
C HIS A 315 -14.91 7.51 8.97
N SER A 316 -15.54 6.36 8.69
CA SER A 316 -16.99 6.23 8.53
C SER A 316 -17.59 5.14 9.41
N GLU A 317 -18.88 5.25 9.72
CA GLU A 317 -19.63 4.21 10.42
C GLU A 317 -19.67 2.89 9.62
N LYS A 318 -19.58 2.96 8.28
CA LYS A 318 -19.44 1.80 7.42
C LYS A 318 -18.15 1.06 7.72
N ASP A 319 -17.00 1.77 7.78
CA ASP A 319 -15.70 1.16 8.10
C ASP A 319 -15.67 0.58 9.51
N ARG A 320 -16.27 1.30 10.50
CA ARG A 320 -16.39 0.80 11.86
C ARG A 320 -17.11 -0.54 11.90
N LYS A 321 -18.28 -0.61 11.27
CA LYS A 321 -19.09 -1.83 11.23
C LYS A 321 -18.33 -2.98 10.56
N ILE A 322 -17.66 -2.74 9.43
CA ILE A 322 -16.86 -3.75 8.73
C ILE A 322 -15.72 -4.26 9.64
N ALA A 323 -15.02 -3.35 10.34
CA ALA A 323 -13.94 -3.74 11.24
C ALA A 323 -14.45 -4.58 12.42
N GLU A 324 -15.59 -4.23 13.00
CA GLU A 324 -16.25 -4.98 14.08
C GLU A 324 -16.71 -6.37 13.58
N ASP A 325 -17.33 -6.44 12.40
CA ASP A 325 -17.81 -7.70 11.82
C ASP A 325 -16.63 -8.67 11.50
N LEU A 326 -15.53 -8.15 10.99
CA LEU A 326 -14.37 -8.98 10.62
C LEU A 326 -13.48 -9.35 11.81
N TYR A 327 -13.28 -8.42 12.74
CA TYR A 327 -12.24 -8.53 13.76
C TYR A 327 -12.75 -8.32 15.20
N GLY A 328 -14.05 -8.09 15.42
CA GLY A 328 -14.63 -7.88 16.75
C GLY A 328 -14.37 -9.06 17.70
N ILE A 329 -14.50 -10.29 17.20
CA ILE A 329 -14.17 -11.52 17.98
C ILE A 329 -12.68 -11.57 18.38
N LYS A 330 -11.80 -10.90 17.63
CA LYS A 330 -10.36 -10.81 17.89
C LYS A 330 -9.99 -9.64 18.80
N GLY A 331 -11.00 -8.89 19.29
CA GLY A 331 -10.80 -7.82 20.27
C GLY A 331 -10.37 -6.47 19.70
N ILE A 332 -10.69 -6.16 18.42
CA ILE A 332 -10.43 -4.83 17.87
C ILE A 332 -11.25 -3.76 18.59
N ILE A 333 -10.64 -2.62 18.85
CA ILE A 333 -11.29 -1.45 19.45
C ILE A 333 -11.42 -0.38 18.38
N CYS A 334 -12.63 0.02 18.04
CA CYS A 334 -12.88 1.05 17.04
C CYS A 334 -13.00 2.43 17.69
N ARG A 335 -12.36 3.44 17.10
CA ARG A 335 -12.39 4.85 17.50
C ARG A 335 -12.50 5.74 16.26
N PRO A 336 -13.09 6.95 16.39
CA PRO A 336 -13.11 7.87 15.26
C PRO A 336 -11.70 8.39 14.95
N VAL A 337 -11.39 8.54 13.65
CA VAL A 337 -10.07 9.00 13.20
C VAL A 337 -9.75 10.42 13.66
N SER A 338 -10.77 11.25 13.94
CA SER A 338 -10.60 12.59 14.52
C SER A 338 -9.92 12.62 15.90
N GLU A 339 -9.66 11.47 16.53
CA GLU A 339 -8.85 11.39 17.74
C GLU A 339 -7.33 11.41 17.43
N ILE A 340 -6.96 11.20 16.16
CA ILE A 340 -5.53 11.20 15.73
C ILE A 340 -5.20 12.40 14.86
N TRP A 341 -6.09 12.78 13.90
CA TRP A 341 -5.86 13.93 13.01
C TRP A 341 -7.12 14.70 12.65
#